data_0eb8d547a132a9f456167f09e558614c
#
_entry.id   0eb8d547a132a9f456167f09e558614c
#
_cell.length_a   1.000
_cell.length_b   1.000
_cell.length_c   1.000
_cell.angle_alpha   90.00
_cell.angle_beta   90.00
_cell.angle_gamma   90.00
#
_symmetry.space_group_name_H-M   'P 1'
#
loop_
_entity.id
_entity.type
_entity.pdbx_description
1 polymer ?
#
loop_
_entity_poly.entity_id
_entity_poly.type
_entity_poly.pdbx_seq_one_letter_code
_entity_poly.pdbx_strand_id
1 'polypeptide(L)'
;MPAVAVSHDLFLMAAQQRFLSVERVVPTEELIKAVPPQALLINRMMVDSVVEAPNGAHFTTAEPDYRRDEKFQRHYAEAAGSEETWAEFVKTYLSGSEADYQAAVRKFAESVSVKEGAQ
;
A
#
# COMPACT_ATOMS: atom_id res chain seq x y z
N MET A 1 2.29 16.61 -12.37
CA MET A 1 3.69 16.36 -11.93
C MET A 1 4.25 15.26 -12.79
N PRO A 2 5.46 15.33 -13.34
CA PRO A 2 6.05 14.21 -14.01
C PRO A 2 6.21 13.09 -12.96
N ALA A 3 5.68 11.91 -13.25
CA ALA A 3 5.96 10.73 -12.47
C ALA A 3 7.49 10.57 -12.47
N VAL A 4 8.08 10.64 -11.28
CA VAL A 4 9.48 10.24 -11.12
C VAL A 4 9.51 8.78 -11.53
N ALA A 5 10.17 8.50 -12.65
CA ALA A 5 10.39 7.14 -13.09
C ALA A 5 11.29 6.45 -12.05
N VAL A 6 10.66 5.86 -11.05
CA VAL A 6 11.33 4.96 -10.13
C VAL A 6 11.51 3.68 -10.92
N SER A 7 12.72 3.21 -11.07
CA SER A 7 13.15 2.08 -11.90
C SER A 7 12.51 0.73 -11.53
N HIS A 8 11.23 0.72 -11.16
CA HIS A 8 10.48 -0.49 -10.76
C HIS A 8 10.38 -1.51 -11.90
N ASP A 9 10.24 -1.03 -13.13
CA ASP A 9 10.27 -1.84 -14.34
C ASP A 9 11.61 -2.57 -14.52
N LEU A 10 12.72 -1.89 -14.24
CA LEU A 10 14.06 -2.48 -14.31
C LEU A 10 14.27 -3.53 -13.21
N PHE A 11 13.83 -3.28 -11.99
CA PHE A 11 13.89 -4.26 -10.90
C PHE A 11 13.04 -5.49 -11.20
N LEU A 12 11.84 -5.29 -11.72
CA LEU A 12 10.95 -6.37 -12.13
C LEU A 12 11.60 -7.24 -13.22
N MET A 13 12.22 -6.61 -14.23
CA MET A 13 12.89 -7.32 -15.31
C MET A 13 14.15 -8.08 -14.88
N ALA A 14 14.81 -7.64 -13.81
CA ALA A 14 15.99 -8.30 -13.26
C ALA A 14 15.65 -9.55 -12.43
N ALA A 15 14.40 -9.72 -12.02
CA ALA A 15 13.99 -10.85 -11.20
C ALA A 15 13.78 -12.12 -12.04
N GLN A 16 14.11 -13.30 -11.46
CA GLN A 16 13.84 -14.60 -12.10
C GLN A 16 12.35 -14.94 -12.09
N GLN A 17 11.65 -14.58 -11.01
CA GLN A 17 10.20 -14.72 -10.88
C GLN A 17 9.63 -13.34 -10.56
N ARG A 18 8.58 -12.95 -11.28
CA ARG A 18 8.06 -11.59 -11.29
C ARG A 18 6.63 -11.58 -10.82
N PHE A 19 6.46 -11.16 -9.58
CA PHE A 19 5.16 -11.02 -8.94
C PHE A 19 4.80 -9.54 -8.80
N LEU A 20 3.54 -9.23 -9.05
CA LEU A 20 3.00 -7.88 -8.93
C LEU A 20 1.77 -7.91 -8.03
N SER A 21 1.75 -7.11 -6.98
CA SER A 21 0.55 -6.82 -6.21
C SER A 21 -0.14 -5.57 -6.75
N VAL A 22 -1.46 -5.61 -6.86
CA VAL A 22 -2.28 -4.53 -7.40
C VAL A 22 -3.50 -4.28 -6.52
N GLU A 23 -3.99 -3.05 -6.51
CA GLU A 23 -5.21 -2.70 -5.77
C GLU A 23 -6.44 -3.40 -6.34
N ARG A 24 -6.51 -3.52 -7.65
CA ARG A 24 -7.61 -4.17 -8.36
C ARG A 24 -7.19 -4.57 -9.77
N VAL A 25 -7.84 -5.58 -10.29
CA VAL A 25 -7.75 -5.98 -11.69
C VAL A 25 -8.90 -5.34 -12.45
N VAL A 26 -8.59 -4.63 -13.52
CA VAL A 26 -9.57 -3.91 -14.34
C VAL A 26 -9.44 -4.30 -15.81
N PRO A 27 -10.52 -4.18 -16.62
CA PRO A 27 -10.42 -4.33 -18.06
C PRO A 27 -9.43 -3.35 -18.66
N THR A 28 -8.71 -3.78 -19.69
CA THR A 28 -7.69 -2.95 -20.37
C THR A 28 -8.25 -1.62 -20.85
N GLU A 29 -9.50 -1.60 -21.29
CA GLU A 29 -10.18 -0.40 -21.77
C GLU A 29 -10.38 0.66 -20.67
N GLU A 30 -10.63 0.23 -19.43
CA GLU A 30 -10.70 1.13 -18.28
C GLU A 30 -9.33 1.66 -17.90
N LEU A 31 -8.33 0.81 -17.92
CA LEU A 31 -6.95 1.19 -17.61
C LEU A 31 -6.44 2.28 -18.56
N ILE A 32 -6.68 2.13 -19.86
CA ILE A 32 -6.25 3.10 -20.88
C ILE A 32 -6.97 4.45 -20.73
N LYS A 33 -8.22 4.44 -20.24
CA LYS A 33 -8.97 5.68 -19.95
C LYS A 33 -8.54 6.36 -18.66
N ALA A 34 -8.13 5.57 -17.67
CA ALA A 34 -7.81 6.08 -16.33
C ALA A 34 -6.42 6.73 -16.26
N VAL A 35 -5.46 6.28 -17.06
CA VAL A 35 -4.06 6.73 -16.99
C VAL A 35 -3.49 6.99 -18.39
N PRO A 36 -2.58 7.96 -18.53
CA PRO A 36 -1.91 8.19 -19.80
C PRO A 36 -1.01 6.99 -20.15
N PRO A 37 -0.87 6.66 -21.46
CA PRO A 37 -0.07 5.51 -21.91
C PRO A 37 1.36 5.48 -21.36
N GLN A 38 1.96 6.65 -21.13
CA GLN A 38 3.31 6.79 -20.57
C GLN A 38 3.44 6.32 -19.14
N ALA A 39 2.32 6.18 -18.39
CA ALA A 39 2.29 5.64 -17.05
C ALA A 39 2.22 4.11 -17.01
N LEU A 40 1.93 3.47 -18.13
CA LEU A 40 1.83 2.02 -18.27
C LEU A 40 3.21 1.40 -18.61
N LEU A 41 4.12 1.46 -17.63
CA LEU A 41 5.50 0.98 -17.80
C LEU A 41 5.60 -0.54 -17.74
N ILE A 42 4.71 -1.20 -17.01
CA ILE A 42 4.71 -2.64 -16.81
C ILE A 42 3.60 -3.25 -17.66
N ASN A 43 3.99 -4.16 -18.55
CA ASN A 43 3.05 -4.90 -19.39
C ASN A 43 2.99 -6.39 -18.99
N ARG A 44 1.98 -7.09 -19.50
CA ARG A 44 1.73 -8.52 -19.17
C ARG A 44 2.91 -9.45 -19.45
N MET A 45 3.79 -9.12 -20.39
CA MET A 45 4.96 -9.94 -20.75
C MET A 45 6.08 -9.83 -19.69
N MET A 46 6.02 -8.82 -18.86
CA MET A 46 7.01 -8.57 -17.81
C MET A 46 6.65 -9.22 -16.49
N VAL A 47 5.49 -9.88 -16.36
CA VAL A 47 4.95 -10.35 -15.07
C VAL A 47 4.56 -11.82 -15.19
N ASP A 48 4.99 -12.63 -14.24
CA ASP A 48 4.65 -14.05 -14.17
C ASP A 48 3.35 -14.30 -13.40
N SER A 49 3.06 -13.46 -12.39
CA SER A 49 1.84 -13.55 -11.58
C SER A 49 1.41 -12.20 -11.03
N VAL A 50 0.09 -12.02 -10.91
CA VAL A 50 -0.54 -10.82 -10.32
C VAL A 50 -1.37 -11.25 -9.13
N VAL A 51 -1.23 -10.52 -8.01
CA VAL A 51 -2.02 -10.70 -6.78
C VAL A 51 -2.86 -9.46 -6.56
N GLU A 52 -4.17 -9.62 -6.47
CA GLU A 52 -5.06 -8.54 -6.07
C GLU A 52 -5.02 -8.39 -4.55
N ALA A 53 -4.56 -7.23 -4.09
CA ALA A 53 -4.34 -6.91 -2.68
C ALA A 53 -4.88 -5.50 -2.38
N PRO A 54 -6.20 -5.36 -2.22
CA PRO A 54 -6.81 -4.06 -1.92
C PRO A 54 -6.22 -3.46 -0.64
N ASN A 55 -5.85 -2.18 -0.70
CA ASN A 55 -5.16 -1.47 0.36
C ASN A 55 -3.78 -2.06 0.75
N GLY A 56 -3.20 -2.90 -0.12
CA GLY A 56 -1.96 -3.62 0.16
C GLY A 56 -0.72 -2.72 0.22
N ALA A 57 -0.77 -1.49 -0.28
CA ALA A 57 0.30 -0.51 -0.16
C ALA A 57 0.16 0.40 1.07
N HIS A 58 -0.86 0.18 1.94
CA HIS A 58 -0.99 0.92 3.19
C HIS A 58 0.28 0.74 4.03
N PHE A 59 0.79 1.78 4.58
CA PHE A 59 0.42 3.20 4.77
C PHE A 59 1.06 4.16 3.75
N THR A 60 1.51 3.68 2.62
CA THR A 60 2.07 4.50 1.54
C THR A 60 0.95 4.99 0.60
N THR A 61 1.33 5.54 -0.54
CA THR A 61 0.38 6.05 -1.53
C THR A 61 0.14 5.02 -2.63
N ALA A 62 -1.12 4.78 -3.00
CA ALA A 62 -1.53 4.04 -4.19
C ALA A 62 -2.58 4.86 -4.96
N GLU A 63 -2.16 5.90 -5.66
CA GLU A 63 -3.06 6.74 -6.45
C GLU A 63 -3.60 6.00 -7.70
N PRO A 64 -4.84 6.23 -8.05
CA PRO A 64 -5.79 7.22 -7.49
C PRO A 64 -6.59 6.71 -6.28
N ASP A 65 -6.40 5.46 -5.83
CA ASP A 65 -7.26 4.81 -4.85
C ASP A 65 -7.10 5.43 -3.46
N TYR A 66 -5.88 5.69 -3.00
CA TYR A 66 -5.63 6.35 -1.71
C TYR A 66 -4.27 7.04 -1.64
N ARG A 67 -4.18 7.97 -0.71
CA ARG A 67 -2.95 8.69 -0.37
C ARG A 67 -2.30 8.11 0.89
N ARG A 68 -1.06 8.55 1.14
CA ARG A 68 -0.29 8.16 2.32
C ARG A 68 -1.02 8.49 3.62
N ASP A 69 -1.12 7.51 4.51
CA ASP A 69 -1.59 7.69 5.89
C ASP A 69 -0.42 8.13 6.78
N GLU A 70 -0.24 9.46 6.86
CA GLU A 70 0.84 10.05 7.66
C GLU A 70 0.69 9.79 9.15
N LYS A 71 -0.55 9.66 9.64
CA LYS A 71 -0.83 9.42 11.06
C LYS A 71 -0.43 8.01 11.43
N PHE A 72 -0.78 7.03 10.62
CA PHE A 72 -0.37 5.65 10.82
C PHE A 72 1.14 5.47 10.63
N GLN A 73 1.74 6.14 9.64
CA GLN A 73 3.19 6.10 9.44
C GLN A 73 3.95 6.62 10.66
N ARG A 74 3.44 7.67 11.31
CA ARG A 74 4.01 8.21 12.55
C ARG A 74 3.86 7.24 13.70
N HIS A 75 2.69 6.63 13.86
CA HIS A 75 2.44 5.57 14.83
C HIS A 75 3.39 4.38 14.65
N TYR A 76 3.60 3.94 13.41
CA TYR A 76 4.59 2.90 13.09
C TYR A 76 6.01 3.30 13.50
N ALA A 77 6.43 4.52 13.20
CA ALA A 77 7.76 5.02 13.55
C ALA A 77 7.95 5.12 15.08
N GLU A 78 6.94 5.56 15.80
CA GLU A 78 6.92 5.60 17.27
C GLU A 78 7.01 4.20 17.87
N ALA A 79 6.26 3.24 17.33
CA ALA A 79 6.30 1.85 17.76
C ALA A 79 7.69 1.21 17.58
N ALA A 80 8.42 1.60 16.55
CA ALA A 80 9.79 1.12 16.29
C ALA A 80 10.83 1.70 17.26
N GLY A 81 10.45 2.62 18.14
CA GLY A 81 11.36 3.28 19.09
C GLY A 81 11.84 2.41 20.25
N SER A 82 11.13 1.33 20.62
CA SER A 82 11.54 0.37 21.63
C SER A 82 11.08 -1.04 21.30
N GLU A 83 11.74 -2.03 21.91
CA GLU A 83 11.39 -3.43 21.72
C GLU A 83 9.96 -3.75 22.24
N GLU A 84 9.58 -3.15 23.35
CA GLU A 84 8.26 -3.35 23.95
C GLU A 84 7.14 -2.79 23.08
N THR A 85 7.26 -1.56 22.62
CA THR A 85 6.26 -0.91 21.74
C THR A 85 6.19 -1.61 20.38
N TRP A 86 7.32 -2.10 19.89
CA TRP A 86 7.37 -2.88 18.66
C TRP A 86 6.65 -4.23 18.80
N ALA A 87 6.86 -4.95 19.89
CA ALA A 87 6.17 -6.21 20.17
C ALA A 87 4.65 -6.04 20.22
N GLU A 88 4.18 -4.95 20.82
CA GLU A 88 2.75 -4.61 20.87
C GLU A 88 2.19 -4.27 19.49
N PHE A 89 2.95 -3.51 18.70
CA PHE A 89 2.59 -3.21 17.31
C PHE A 89 2.46 -4.48 16.47
N VAL A 90 3.44 -5.38 16.53
CA VAL A 90 3.42 -6.67 15.84
C VAL A 90 2.19 -7.48 16.25
N LYS A 91 1.91 -7.56 17.55
CA LYS A 91 0.75 -8.28 18.07
C LYS A 91 -0.57 -7.70 17.55
N THR A 92 -0.67 -6.39 17.44
CA THR A 92 -1.90 -5.69 17.05
C THR A 92 -2.14 -5.75 15.55
N TYR A 93 -1.10 -5.60 14.75
CA TYR A 93 -1.23 -5.40 13.30
C TYR A 93 -0.70 -6.54 12.43
N LEU A 94 0.28 -7.31 12.89
CA LEU A 94 1.01 -8.25 12.05
C LEU A 94 0.83 -9.73 12.42
N SER A 95 0.18 -10.05 13.54
CA SER A 95 0.02 -11.43 14.00
C SER A 95 -1.31 -12.09 13.58
N GLY A 96 -2.19 -11.34 12.95
CA GLY A 96 -3.49 -11.80 12.48
C GLY A 96 -3.55 -12.01 10.96
N SER A 97 -4.77 -12.14 10.46
CA SER A 97 -5.08 -12.15 9.03
C SER A 97 -5.08 -10.74 8.44
N GLU A 98 -5.15 -10.65 7.11
CA GLU A 98 -5.35 -9.36 6.42
C GLU A 98 -6.61 -8.64 6.89
N ALA A 99 -7.70 -9.37 7.16
CA ALA A 99 -8.93 -8.79 7.69
C ALA A 99 -8.73 -8.18 9.09
N ASP A 100 -7.92 -8.81 9.93
CA ASP A 100 -7.58 -8.29 11.26
C ASP A 100 -6.74 -7.02 11.16
N TYR A 101 -5.76 -7.00 10.24
CA TYR A 101 -4.99 -5.81 9.93
C TYR A 101 -5.88 -4.64 9.51
N GLN A 102 -6.74 -4.84 8.54
CA GLN A 102 -7.66 -3.82 8.05
C GLN A 102 -8.63 -3.33 9.15
N ALA A 103 -9.07 -4.22 10.03
CA ALA A 103 -9.90 -3.84 11.18
C ALA A 103 -9.13 -3.00 12.22
N ALA A 104 -7.88 -3.36 12.49
CA ALA A 104 -7.02 -2.62 13.42
C ALA A 104 -6.68 -1.22 12.89
N VAL A 105 -6.40 -1.09 11.60
CA VAL A 105 -6.15 0.20 10.94
C VAL A 105 -7.38 1.12 11.02
N ARG A 106 -8.58 0.59 10.77
CA ARG A 106 -9.83 1.37 10.91
C ARG A 106 -10.04 1.88 12.34
N LYS A 107 -9.83 1.02 13.35
CA LYS A 107 -9.92 1.43 14.76
C LYS A 107 -8.91 2.52 15.11
N PHE A 108 -7.70 2.43 14.59
CA PHE A 108 -6.70 3.48 14.77
C PHE A 108 -7.18 4.81 14.17
N ALA A 109 -7.66 4.82 12.93
CA ALA A 109 -8.17 6.02 12.26
C ALA A 109 -9.33 6.68 13.05
N GLU A 110 -10.27 5.89 13.55
CA GLU A 110 -11.37 6.36 14.40
C GLU A 110 -10.85 6.99 15.70
N SER A 111 -9.89 6.35 16.36
CA SER A 111 -9.32 6.85 17.62
C SER A 111 -8.61 8.20 17.47
N VAL A 112 -7.99 8.43 16.33
CA VAL A 112 -7.29 9.69 16.04
C VAL A 112 -8.30 10.79 15.69
N SER A 113 -9.35 10.46 14.93
CA SER A 113 -10.42 11.41 14.57
C SER A 113 -11.17 11.93 15.80
N VAL A 114 -11.44 11.06 16.77
CA VAL A 114 -12.08 11.45 18.05
C VAL A 114 -11.21 12.40 18.84
N LYS A 115 -9.90 12.21 18.87
CA LYS A 115 -8.97 13.11 19.59
C LYS A 115 -8.88 14.50 18.97
N GLU A 116 -9.00 14.61 17.64
CA GLU A 116 -8.98 15.90 16.93
C GLU A 116 -10.30 16.68 17.06
N GLY A 117 -11.43 15.98 17.19
CA GLY A 117 -12.75 16.59 17.39
C GLY A 117 -13.03 17.05 18.83
N ALA A 118 -12.15 16.72 19.79
CA ALA A 118 -12.29 17.09 21.19
C ALA A 118 -11.44 18.30 21.62
N GLN A 119 -10.79 18.98 20.67
CA GLN A 119 -10.11 20.26 20.85
C GLN A 119 -10.93 21.38 20.19
#